data_5b87abc3e0449da90de91efa7a23db2b
#
_entry.id   5b87abc3e0449da90de91efa7a23db2b
#
_cell.length_a   1.000
_cell.length_b   1.000
_cell.length_c   1.000
_cell.angle_alpha   90.00
_cell.angle_beta   90.00
_cell.angle_gamma   90.00
#
_symmetry.space_group_name_H-M   'P 1'
#
loop_
_entity.id
_entity.type
_entity.pdbx_description
1 polymer ?
#
loop_
_entity_poly.entity_id
_entity_poly.type
_entity_poly.pdbx_seq_one_letter_code
_entity_poly.pdbx_strand_id
1 'polypeptide(L)'
;NGSGSASANELFARAILRMGVPVSPRNIFPSNIQGLPTWFEVRVTEHGYLGRRGGVDMMVTMYPQTWDQDVREIDPGGYLFYDSSKPVPRARFRDDIHVIGMPVTEICNNAYTDSRERQLLKNIIYIGALTQLLEIDPAEIEKLFGEQYKGKEKLFDANVQALNLGRDYAQQHLKRIALKVERRDAVGDKVFVDGNSAAALGCVYGGATVCAWYPITPSTSLAAQADWLQSSSVAEAFIRYTQKLRVDPATGQHRYAIVQAEDELASIGIVVGAGWNGARSFTATSGPGISLMTEFIGLAYFAEIPAVVINVQRGGPSTGMPTRTQQADVLACAYASHGDTRHVLLFPEDPYECFEMSAQALDLAERLQTPIFVMSDLDIGMNQ
;
A
#
# COMPACT_ATOMS: atom_id res chain seq x y z
N ASN A 1 13.39 -4.73 -4.82
CA ASN A 1 13.23 -3.72 -3.78
C ASN A 1 14.33 -2.67 -3.93
N GLY A 2 13.98 -1.37 -3.86
CA GLY A 2 14.94 -0.27 -4.04
C GLY A 2 15.23 0.11 -5.51
N SER A 3 14.60 -0.52 -6.49
CA SER A 3 14.76 -0.18 -7.92
C SER A 3 13.82 0.93 -8.41
N GLY A 4 12.90 1.41 -7.59
CA GLY A 4 11.86 2.37 -7.98
C GLY A 4 10.69 1.75 -8.76
N SER A 5 10.65 0.43 -8.91
CA SER A 5 9.58 -0.24 -9.67
C SER A 5 8.20 -0.09 -9.03
N ALA A 6 8.10 -0.13 -7.70
CA ALA A 6 6.83 0.04 -7.00
C ALA A 6 6.19 1.40 -7.31
N SER A 7 6.96 2.50 -7.23
CA SER A 7 6.45 3.85 -7.55
C SER A 7 6.04 3.99 -9.01
N ALA A 8 6.77 3.36 -9.95
CA ALA A 8 6.41 3.38 -11.37
C ALA A 8 5.11 2.59 -11.63
N ASN A 9 4.94 1.44 -10.98
CA ASN A 9 3.73 0.63 -11.12
C ASN A 9 2.51 1.27 -10.42
N GLU A 10 2.72 1.96 -9.31
CA GLU A 10 1.66 2.76 -8.67
C GLU A 10 1.21 3.90 -9.56
N LEU A 11 2.15 4.62 -10.19
CA LEU A 11 1.84 5.64 -11.18
C LEU A 11 0.98 5.08 -12.33
N PHE A 12 1.34 3.88 -12.82
CA PHE A 12 0.59 3.18 -13.85
C PHE A 12 -0.85 2.85 -13.40
N ALA A 13 -1.01 2.32 -12.19
CA ALA A 13 -2.33 2.05 -11.62
C ALA A 13 -3.17 3.33 -11.48
N ARG A 14 -2.57 4.43 -11.02
CA ARG A 14 -3.25 5.73 -10.91
C ARG A 14 -3.67 6.29 -12.27
N ALA A 15 -2.88 6.07 -13.32
CA ALA A 15 -3.27 6.48 -14.67
C ALA A 15 -4.51 5.74 -15.15
N ILE A 16 -4.60 4.43 -14.87
CA ILE A 16 -5.80 3.62 -15.17
C ILE A 16 -7.01 4.14 -14.40
N LEU A 17 -6.85 4.44 -13.11
CA LEU A 17 -7.93 5.04 -12.30
C LEU A 17 -8.43 6.36 -12.91
N ARG A 18 -7.53 7.23 -13.38
CA ARG A 18 -7.88 8.50 -14.04
C ARG A 18 -8.59 8.34 -15.38
N MET A 19 -8.45 7.19 -16.00
CA MET A 19 -9.29 6.81 -17.14
C MET A 19 -10.70 6.38 -16.71
N GLY A 20 -11.05 6.50 -15.42
CA GLY A 20 -12.35 6.12 -14.87
C GLY A 20 -12.53 4.61 -14.71
N VAL A 21 -11.44 3.85 -14.70
CA VAL A 21 -11.46 2.38 -14.57
C VAL A 21 -11.02 2.00 -13.16
N PRO A 22 -11.84 1.21 -12.41
CA PRO A 22 -11.45 0.74 -11.10
C PRO A 22 -10.22 -0.15 -11.15
N VAL A 23 -9.30 0.12 -10.24
CA VAL A 23 -8.01 -0.58 -10.17
C VAL A 23 -7.65 -0.86 -8.71
N SER A 24 -7.08 -2.04 -8.45
CA SER A 24 -6.56 -2.41 -7.16
C SER A 24 -5.10 -2.86 -7.29
N PRO A 25 -4.14 -2.03 -6.92
CA PRO A 25 -2.73 -2.40 -6.87
C PRO A 25 -2.42 -3.20 -5.61
N ARG A 26 -1.40 -4.05 -5.70
CA ARG A 26 -0.85 -4.79 -4.57
C ARG A 26 0.66 -4.91 -4.70
N ASN A 27 1.37 -4.49 -3.67
CA ASN A 27 2.82 -4.63 -3.60
C ASN A 27 3.19 -5.87 -2.78
N ILE A 28 3.87 -6.84 -3.39
CA ILE A 28 4.35 -8.06 -2.75
C ILE A 28 5.86 -7.97 -2.63
N PHE A 29 6.34 -7.85 -1.40
CA PHE A 29 7.76 -7.68 -1.11
C PHE A 29 8.23 -8.59 0.05
N PRO A 30 9.54 -8.94 0.09
CA PRO A 30 10.09 -9.73 1.17
C PRO A 30 10.21 -8.91 2.46
N SER A 31 10.08 -9.57 3.60
CA SER A 31 9.96 -8.93 4.92
C SER A 31 11.24 -8.31 5.47
N ASN A 32 12.41 -8.80 5.07
CA ASN A 32 13.60 -8.56 5.88
C ASN A 32 14.94 -8.47 5.15
N ILE A 33 15.00 -8.64 3.83
CA ILE A 33 16.27 -8.63 3.09
C ILE A 33 16.14 -7.77 1.82
N GLN A 34 17.04 -6.80 1.66
CA GLN A 34 17.19 -6.08 0.39
C GLN A 34 17.71 -7.01 -0.71
N GLY A 35 17.26 -6.80 -1.94
CA GLY A 35 17.70 -7.56 -3.11
C GLY A 35 16.92 -8.83 -3.40
N LEU A 36 15.98 -9.23 -2.56
CA LEU A 36 15.05 -10.30 -2.90
C LEU A 36 14.00 -9.80 -3.90
N PRO A 37 13.44 -10.71 -4.72
CA PRO A 37 12.42 -10.38 -5.70
C PRO A 37 11.19 -9.73 -5.06
N THR A 38 10.60 -8.77 -5.78
CA THR A 38 9.34 -8.13 -5.45
C THR A 38 8.44 -8.17 -6.66
N TRP A 39 7.13 -8.27 -6.42
CA TRP A 39 6.12 -8.19 -7.45
C TRP A 39 5.15 -7.07 -7.15
N PHE A 40 4.62 -6.49 -8.19
CA PHE A 40 3.56 -5.50 -8.09
C PHE A 40 2.41 -5.96 -8.99
N GLU A 41 1.30 -6.33 -8.37
CA GLU A 41 0.10 -6.74 -9.06
C GLU A 41 -0.81 -5.54 -9.29
N VAL A 42 -1.41 -5.45 -10.45
CA VAL A 42 -2.43 -4.46 -10.77
C VAL A 42 -3.66 -5.20 -11.27
N ARG A 43 -4.70 -5.24 -10.47
CA ARG A 43 -5.98 -5.79 -10.88
C ARG A 43 -6.85 -4.69 -11.46
N VAL A 44 -7.32 -4.89 -12.68
CA VAL A 44 -8.20 -3.97 -13.38
C VAL A 44 -9.51 -4.67 -13.65
N THR A 45 -10.63 -4.11 -13.21
CA THR A 45 -11.95 -4.67 -13.44
C THR A 45 -13.00 -3.56 -13.59
N GLU A 46 -14.05 -3.82 -14.31
CA GLU A 46 -15.18 -2.89 -14.46
C GLU A 46 -15.88 -2.61 -13.12
N HIS A 47 -15.94 -3.61 -12.25
CA HIS A 47 -16.70 -3.55 -10.99
C HIS A 47 -15.86 -3.14 -9.76
N GLY A 48 -14.53 -3.04 -9.89
CA GLY A 48 -13.66 -2.64 -8.78
C GLY A 48 -13.47 -3.71 -7.70
N TYR A 49 -13.49 -5.00 -8.07
CA TYR A 49 -13.22 -6.07 -7.12
C TYR A 49 -11.79 -6.01 -6.57
N LEU A 50 -11.65 -6.12 -5.25
CA LEU A 50 -10.36 -6.11 -4.54
C LEU A 50 -9.70 -7.50 -4.47
N GLY A 51 -10.49 -8.57 -4.42
CA GLY A 51 -10.00 -9.95 -4.30
C GLY A 51 -9.15 -10.40 -5.50
N ARG A 52 -8.31 -11.41 -5.31
CA ARG A 52 -7.45 -12.03 -6.33
C ARG A 52 -7.88 -13.46 -6.61
N ARG A 53 -7.86 -13.86 -7.87
CA ARG A 53 -8.26 -15.23 -8.29
C ARG A 53 -7.08 -16.19 -8.45
N GLY A 54 -5.85 -15.70 -8.43
CA GLY A 54 -4.67 -16.43 -8.91
C GLY A 54 -4.58 -16.41 -10.44
N GLY A 55 -3.36 -16.64 -10.97
CA GLY A 55 -3.04 -16.44 -12.37
C GLY A 55 -3.00 -14.97 -12.78
N VAL A 56 -2.37 -14.68 -13.90
CA VAL A 56 -2.28 -13.32 -14.45
C VAL A 56 -2.50 -13.34 -15.96
N ASP A 57 -3.21 -12.34 -16.47
CA ASP A 57 -3.42 -12.16 -17.91
C ASP A 57 -2.15 -11.61 -18.61
N MET A 58 -1.33 -10.83 -17.89
CA MET A 58 -0.06 -10.29 -18.38
C MET A 58 0.97 -10.23 -17.27
N MET A 59 2.14 -10.82 -17.52
CA MET A 59 3.30 -10.75 -16.63
C MET A 59 4.39 -9.88 -17.24
N VAL A 60 4.98 -9.00 -16.43
CA VAL A 60 6.11 -8.14 -16.79
C VAL A 60 7.35 -8.59 -16.04
N THR A 61 8.26 -9.30 -16.71
CA THR A 61 9.46 -9.87 -16.10
C THR A 61 10.69 -9.07 -16.50
N MET A 62 11.19 -8.27 -15.56
CA MET A 62 12.36 -7.40 -15.78
C MET A 62 13.68 -8.02 -15.32
N TYR A 63 13.63 -9.10 -14.52
CA TYR A 63 14.79 -9.75 -13.94
C TYR A 63 14.73 -11.27 -14.12
N PRO A 64 15.86 -11.92 -14.43
CA PRO A 64 15.87 -13.36 -14.74
C PRO A 64 15.73 -14.28 -13.52
N GLN A 65 15.84 -13.73 -12.29
CA GLN A 65 15.85 -14.54 -11.07
C GLN A 65 14.51 -15.21 -10.78
N THR A 66 13.41 -14.60 -11.16
CA THR A 66 12.04 -15.08 -10.93
C THR A 66 11.40 -15.71 -12.16
N TRP A 67 12.13 -15.79 -13.27
CA TRP A 67 11.61 -16.17 -14.58
C TRP A 67 10.69 -17.40 -14.56
N ASP A 68 11.13 -18.50 -13.93
CA ASP A 68 10.39 -19.76 -13.98
C ASP A 68 9.10 -19.69 -13.13
N GLN A 69 9.10 -18.89 -12.07
CA GLN A 69 7.91 -18.59 -11.28
C GLN A 69 6.98 -17.69 -12.09
N ASP A 70 7.49 -16.58 -12.60
CA ASP A 70 6.71 -15.58 -13.35
C ASP A 70 5.99 -16.21 -14.55
N VAL A 71 6.72 -17.00 -15.35
CA VAL A 71 6.15 -17.68 -16.50
C VAL A 71 5.07 -18.71 -16.12
N ARG A 72 5.23 -19.37 -14.97
CA ARG A 72 4.24 -20.36 -14.49
C ARG A 72 2.92 -19.75 -14.12
N GLU A 73 2.93 -18.52 -13.57
CA GLU A 73 1.74 -17.83 -13.10
C GLU A 73 0.88 -17.23 -14.21
N ILE A 74 1.36 -17.18 -15.45
CA ILE A 74 0.60 -16.65 -16.58
C ILE A 74 -0.50 -17.64 -16.96
N ASP A 75 -1.72 -17.16 -17.07
CA ASP A 75 -2.87 -17.95 -17.57
C ASP A 75 -2.63 -18.38 -19.03
N PRO A 76 -3.12 -19.57 -19.48
CA PRO A 76 -3.05 -19.96 -20.88
C PRO A 76 -3.65 -18.90 -21.80
N GLY A 77 -2.94 -18.54 -22.88
CA GLY A 77 -3.32 -17.44 -23.76
C GLY A 77 -2.94 -16.04 -23.27
N GLY A 78 -2.38 -15.95 -22.06
CA GLY A 78 -1.88 -14.69 -21.49
C GLY A 78 -0.57 -14.21 -22.11
N TYR A 79 -0.03 -13.11 -21.62
CA TYR A 79 1.10 -12.39 -22.19
C TYR A 79 2.29 -12.35 -21.25
N LEU A 80 3.47 -12.62 -21.78
CA LEU A 80 4.75 -12.39 -21.12
C LEU A 80 5.45 -11.20 -21.79
N PHE A 81 5.57 -10.07 -21.08
CA PHE A 81 6.47 -8.98 -21.47
C PHE A 81 7.78 -9.11 -20.69
N TYR A 82 8.93 -9.06 -21.40
CA TYR A 82 10.22 -9.21 -20.74
C TYR A 82 11.32 -8.33 -21.33
N ASP A 83 12.34 -8.03 -20.52
CA ASP A 83 13.55 -7.33 -20.99
C ASP A 83 14.43 -8.27 -21.84
N SER A 84 14.39 -8.11 -23.15
CA SER A 84 15.13 -8.93 -24.12
C SER A 84 16.57 -8.48 -24.38
N SER A 85 17.10 -7.51 -23.60
CA SER A 85 18.49 -7.06 -23.71
C SER A 85 19.51 -8.19 -23.47
N LYS A 86 19.10 -9.27 -22.81
CA LYS A 86 19.86 -10.50 -22.66
C LYS A 86 19.07 -11.67 -23.26
N PRO A 87 19.72 -12.56 -24.02
CA PRO A 87 19.03 -13.69 -24.63
C PRO A 87 18.53 -14.68 -23.56
N VAL A 88 17.30 -15.16 -23.74
CA VAL A 88 16.68 -16.20 -22.90
C VAL A 88 16.55 -17.48 -23.75
N PRO A 89 17.00 -18.66 -23.27
CA PRO A 89 16.88 -19.92 -23.99
C PRO A 89 15.43 -20.26 -24.35
N ARG A 90 15.18 -20.71 -25.59
CA ARG A 90 13.81 -21.04 -26.05
C ARG A 90 13.09 -22.04 -25.14
N ALA A 91 13.79 -22.97 -24.54
CA ALA A 91 13.25 -23.98 -23.64
C ALA A 91 12.63 -23.41 -22.35
N ARG A 92 12.89 -22.13 -22.01
CA ARG A 92 12.30 -21.45 -20.86
C ARG A 92 10.98 -20.73 -21.17
N PHE A 93 10.53 -20.76 -22.42
CA PHE A 93 9.25 -20.18 -22.81
C PHE A 93 8.19 -21.28 -22.90
N ARG A 94 6.97 -20.93 -22.52
CA ARG A 94 5.78 -21.77 -22.73
C ARG A 94 5.24 -21.52 -24.14
N ASP A 95 4.62 -22.54 -24.74
CA ASP A 95 4.03 -22.46 -26.09
C ASP A 95 2.57 -22.00 -26.08
N ASP A 96 1.93 -21.99 -24.90
CA ASP A 96 0.53 -21.61 -24.69
C ASP A 96 0.34 -20.14 -24.25
N ILE A 97 1.40 -19.32 -24.35
CA ILE A 97 1.37 -17.90 -23.99
C ILE A 97 1.96 -17.04 -25.12
N HIS A 98 1.60 -15.76 -25.14
CA HIS A 98 2.14 -14.78 -26.08
C HIS A 98 3.38 -14.09 -25.50
N VAL A 99 4.49 -14.11 -26.23
CA VAL A 99 5.76 -13.57 -25.75
C VAL A 99 6.09 -12.25 -26.44
N ILE A 100 6.40 -11.23 -25.65
CA ILE A 100 6.72 -9.86 -26.08
C ILE A 100 8.09 -9.49 -25.50
N GLY A 101 9.12 -9.49 -26.33
CA GLY A 101 10.46 -9.06 -25.93
C GLY A 101 10.72 -7.61 -26.32
N MET A 102 11.19 -6.81 -25.36
CA MET A 102 11.64 -5.44 -25.58
C MET A 102 13.01 -5.26 -24.93
N PRO A 103 14.04 -4.72 -25.60
CA PRO A 103 15.38 -4.54 -25.04
C PRO A 103 15.44 -3.29 -24.13
N VAL A 104 14.68 -3.31 -23.04
CA VAL A 104 14.47 -2.14 -22.15
C VAL A 104 15.77 -1.64 -21.55
N THR A 105 16.64 -2.56 -21.08
CA THR A 105 17.94 -2.18 -20.52
C THR A 105 18.87 -1.57 -21.58
N GLU A 106 18.87 -2.09 -22.79
CA GLU A 106 19.68 -1.54 -23.89
C GLU A 106 19.21 -0.15 -24.29
N ILE A 107 17.89 0.06 -24.47
CA ILE A 107 17.29 1.37 -24.75
C ILE A 107 17.68 2.37 -23.67
N CYS A 108 17.55 1.98 -22.41
CA CYS A 108 17.89 2.84 -21.28
C CYS A 108 19.38 3.19 -21.24
N ASN A 109 20.27 2.22 -21.49
CA ASN A 109 21.72 2.44 -21.49
C ASN A 109 22.18 3.35 -22.65
N ASN A 110 21.49 3.30 -23.78
CA ASN A 110 21.78 4.17 -24.93
C ASN A 110 21.28 5.61 -24.72
N ALA A 111 20.20 5.79 -23.95
CA ALA A 111 19.61 7.11 -23.70
C ALA A 111 20.25 7.87 -22.52
N TYR A 112 20.73 7.14 -21.50
CA TYR A 112 21.21 7.74 -20.25
C TYR A 112 22.60 7.24 -19.89
N THR A 113 23.46 8.13 -19.39
CA THR A 113 24.83 7.81 -18.99
C THR A 113 24.99 7.57 -17.50
N ASP A 114 24.20 8.27 -16.66
CA ASP A 114 24.23 8.14 -15.21
C ASP A 114 23.59 6.84 -14.74
N SER A 115 24.28 6.12 -13.83
CA SER A 115 23.83 4.80 -13.38
C SER A 115 22.57 4.86 -12.51
N ARG A 116 22.38 5.93 -11.73
CA ARG A 116 21.23 6.14 -10.86
C ARG A 116 20.00 6.51 -11.69
N GLU A 117 20.17 7.37 -12.69
CA GLU A 117 19.12 7.68 -13.65
C GLU A 117 18.65 6.43 -14.39
N ARG A 118 19.60 5.61 -14.89
CA ARG A 118 19.26 4.34 -15.54
C ARG A 118 18.43 3.41 -14.68
N GLN A 119 18.76 3.31 -13.40
CA GLN A 119 18.02 2.44 -12.48
C GLN A 119 16.56 2.87 -12.33
N LEU A 120 16.29 4.16 -12.27
CA LEU A 120 14.93 4.71 -12.09
C LEU A 120 14.17 4.79 -13.41
N LEU A 121 14.78 5.36 -14.44
CA LEU A 121 14.12 5.64 -15.73
C LEU A 121 13.85 4.38 -16.56
N LYS A 122 14.59 3.28 -16.34
CA LYS A 122 14.26 1.99 -16.92
C LYS A 122 12.84 1.55 -16.59
N ASN A 123 12.38 1.84 -15.38
CA ASN A 123 11.00 1.51 -15.00
C ASN A 123 9.98 2.36 -15.76
N ILE A 124 10.27 3.61 -16.04
CA ILE A 124 9.39 4.48 -16.81
C ILE A 124 9.36 4.06 -18.29
N ILE A 125 10.47 3.57 -18.83
CA ILE A 125 10.51 3.06 -20.21
C ILE A 125 9.56 1.87 -20.39
N TYR A 126 9.58 0.85 -19.50
CA TYR A 126 8.63 -0.26 -19.66
C TYR A 126 7.18 0.18 -19.41
N ILE A 127 6.92 1.12 -18.49
CA ILE A 127 5.59 1.71 -18.32
C ILE A 127 5.12 2.38 -19.61
N GLY A 128 6.02 3.10 -20.30
CA GLY A 128 5.73 3.67 -21.62
C GLY A 128 5.30 2.62 -22.64
N ALA A 129 6.02 1.49 -22.70
CA ALA A 129 5.66 0.39 -23.59
C ALA A 129 4.29 -0.23 -23.22
N LEU A 130 4.03 -0.45 -21.93
CA LEU A 130 2.73 -0.97 -21.46
C LEU A 130 1.60 0.01 -21.76
N THR A 131 1.85 1.32 -21.62
CA THR A 131 0.90 2.38 -21.98
C THR A 131 0.46 2.26 -23.44
N GLN A 132 1.39 2.01 -24.35
CA GLN A 132 1.09 1.82 -25.78
C GLN A 132 0.40 0.47 -26.05
N LEU A 133 0.85 -0.62 -25.42
CA LEU A 133 0.30 -1.97 -25.65
C LEU A 133 -1.13 -2.11 -25.13
N LEU A 134 -1.44 -1.49 -24.00
CA LEU A 134 -2.72 -1.59 -23.31
C LEU A 134 -3.67 -0.42 -23.61
N GLU A 135 -3.29 0.44 -24.55
CA GLU A 135 -4.08 1.62 -24.99
C GLU A 135 -4.43 2.58 -23.82
N ILE A 136 -3.51 2.72 -22.86
CA ILE A 136 -3.67 3.69 -21.76
C ILE A 136 -3.36 5.10 -22.26
N ASP A 137 -4.17 6.07 -21.86
CA ASP A 137 -3.99 7.47 -22.24
C ASP A 137 -2.71 8.05 -21.61
N PRO A 138 -1.68 8.39 -22.42
CA PRO A 138 -0.42 8.89 -21.92
C PRO A 138 -0.56 10.25 -21.21
N ALA A 139 -1.56 11.04 -21.57
CA ALA A 139 -1.81 12.35 -20.96
C ALA A 139 -2.12 12.20 -19.45
N GLU A 140 -2.71 11.10 -19.02
CA GLU A 140 -2.97 10.87 -17.60
C GLU A 140 -1.68 10.61 -16.83
N ILE A 141 -0.69 9.93 -17.42
CA ILE A 141 0.64 9.73 -16.82
C ILE A 141 1.41 11.05 -16.76
N GLU A 142 1.38 11.83 -17.83
CA GLU A 142 2.04 13.15 -17.87
C GLU A 142 1.47 14.12 -16.83
N LYS A 143 0.15 14.14 -16.63
CA LYS A 143 -0.49 14.90 -15.55
C LYS A 143 0.00 14.46 -14.17
N LEU A 144 0.12 13.15 -13.94
CA LEU A 144 0.65 12.59 -12.68
C LEU A 144 2.11 13.01 -12.46
N PHE A 145 2.95 13.00 -13.50
CA PHE A 145 4.30 13.55 -13.40
C PHE A 145 4.31 15.04 -13.06
N GLY A 146 3.42 15.84 -13.68
CA GLY A 146 3.29 17.28 -13.38
C GLY A 146 2.92 17.54 -11.91
N GLU A 147 2.10 16.71 -11.32
CA GLU A 147 1.75 16.77 -9.89
C GLU A 147 2.91 16.34 -8.98
N GLN A 148 3.52 15.21 -9.31
CA GLN A 148 4.61 14.62 -8.51
C GLN A 148 5.89 15.45 -8.53
N TYR A 149 6.23 16.02 -9.69
CA TYR A 149 7.46 16.77 -9.90
C TYR A 149 7.24 18.28 -9.96
N LYS A 150 6.17 18.80 -9.35
CA LYS A 150 5.88 20.23 -9.32
C LYS A 150 7.07 21.04 -8.80
N GLY A 151 7.57 21.98 -9.62
CA GLY A 151 8.77 22.77 -9.31
C GLY A 151 10.11 22.05 -9.53
N LYS A 152 10.10 20.84 -10.15
CA LYS A 152 11.30 20.05 -10.47
C LYS A 152 11.30 19.70 -11.98
N GLU A 153 11.36 20.71 -12.83
CA GLU A 153 11.20 20.58 -14.29
C GLU A 153 12.13 19.54 -14.92
N LYS A 154 13.41 19.50 -14.51
CA LYS A 154 14.36 18.50 -15.02
C LYS A 154 13.92 17.06 -14.77
N LEU A 155 13.30 16.77 -13.62
CA LEU A 155 12.78 15.43 -13.32
C LEU A 155 11.52 15.14 -14.13
N PHE A 156 10.66 16.12 -14.29
CA PHE A 156 9.49 16.00 -15.15
C PHE A 156 9.91 15.64 -16.58
N ASP A 157 10.78 16.45 -17.21
CA ASP A 157 11.25 16.25 -18.58
C ASP A 157 11.92 14.88 -18.77
N ALA A 158 12.77 14.46 -17.82
CA ALA A 158 13.45 13.17 -17.90
C ALA A 158 12.44 11.98 -17.85
N ASN A 159 11.40 12.08 -17.02
CA ASN A 159 10.38 11.04 -16.95
C ASN A 159 9.47 11.02 -18.20
N VAL A 160 9.08 12.16 -18.72
CA VAL A 160 8.32 12.27 -19.99
C VAL A 160 9.15 11.69 -21.14
N GLN A 161 10.44 12.02 -21.23
CA GLN A 161 11.33 11.47 -22.25
C GLN A 161 11.42 9.93 -22.13
N ALA A 162 11.60 9.39 -20.93
CA ALA A 162 11.66 7.95 -20.71
C ALA A 162 10.34 7.24 -21.08
N LEU A 163 9.20 7.84 -20.72
CA LEU A 163 7.87 7.35 -21.12
C LEU A 163 7.75 7.25 -22.64
N ASN A 164 8.14 8.31 -23.35
CA ASN A 164 8.07 8.36 -24.81
C ASN A 164 9.01 7.36 -25.48
N LEU A 165 10.24 7.16 -24.97
CA LEU A 165 11.14 6.11 -25.47
C LEU A 165 10.48 4.73 -25.46
N GLY A 166 9.78 4.39 -24.37
CA GLY A 166 9.05 3.13 -24.26
C GLY A 166 7.88 3.01 -25.22
N ARG A 167 7.08 4.07 -25.33
CA ARG A 167 5.92 4.15 -26.23
C ARG A 167 6.30 4.07 -27.70
N ASP A 168 7.29 4.86 -28.11
CA ASP A 168 7.74 4.91 -29.49
C ASP A 168 8.30 3.58 -29.95
N TYR A 169 9.11 2.92 -29.08
CA TYR A 169 9.60 1.59 -29.37
C TYR A 169 8.44 0.58 -29.54
N ALA A 170 7.48 0.59 -28.62
CA ALA A 170 6.35 -0.33 -28.68
C ALA A 170 5.50 -0.08 -29.94
N GLN A 171 5.27 1.16 -30.30
CA GLN A 171 4.51 1.54 -31.52
C GLN A 171 5.20 1.08 -32.81
N GLN A 172 6.54 1.16 -32.86
CA GLN A 172 7.31 0.89 -34.08
C GLN A 172 7.66 -0.59 -34.24
N HIS A 173 7.85 -1.32 -33.13
CA HIS A 173 8.48 -2.65 -33.15
C HIS A 173 7.62 -3.77 -32.54
N LEU A 174 6.61 -3.45 -31.71
CA LEU A 174 5.79 -4.46 -31.07
C LEU A 174 4.45 -4.62 -31.78
N LYS A 175 3.93 -5.85 -31.77
CA LYS A 175 2.60 -6.14 -32.31
C LYS A 175 1.52 -5.72 -31.31
N ARG A 176 0.37 -5.28 -31.82
CA ARG A 176 -0.82 -5.06 -30.99
C ARG A 176 -1.22 -6.35 -30.29
N ILE A 177 -1.72 -6.21 -29.09
CA ILE A 177 -2.23 -7.31 -28.26
C ILE A 177 -3.76 -7.19 -28.11
N ALA A 178 -4.40 -8.27 -27.69
CA ALA A 178 -5.86 -8.25 -27.48
C ALA A 178 -6.26 -7.59 -26.16
N LEU A 179 -5.35 -7.53 -25.18
CA LEU A 179 -5.62 -6.84 -23.92
C LEU A 179 -5.59 -5.32 -24.13
N LYS A 180 -6.60 -4.63 -23.60
CA LYS A 180 -6.66 -3.16 -23.60
C LYS A 180 -7.40 -2.65 -22.37
N VAL A 181 -7.11 -1.43 -21.98
CA VAL A 181 -7.81 -0.69 -20.92
C VAL A 181 -8.59 0.45 -21.58
N GLU A 182 -9.89 0.27 -21.70
CA GLU A 182 -10.75 1.30 -22.27
C GLU A 182 -11.19 2.30 -21.20
N ARG A 183 -11.18 3.60 -21.55
CA ARG A 183 -11.72 4.65 -20.67
C ARG A 183 -13.18 4.36 -20.31
N ARG A 184 -13.50 4.53 -19.02
CA ARG A 184 -14.83 4.32 -18.46
C ARG A 184 -15.21 5.50 -17.54
N ASP A 185 -16.41 5.44 -17.01
CA ASP A 185 -16.87 6.29 -15.91
C ASP A 185 -17.42 5.36 -14.80
N ALA A 186 -16.54 4.49 -14.29
CA ALA A 186 -16.90 3.46 -13.31
C ALA A 186 -16.29 3.72 -11.92
N VAL A 187 -15.45 4.76 -11.79
CA VAL A 187 -14.86 5.17 -10.50
C VAL A 187 -15.80 6.10 -9.74
N GLY A 188 -16.52 7.01 -10.43
CA GLY A 188 -17.40 8.00 -9.80
C GLY A 188 -16.64 8.90 -8.82
N ASP A 189 -17.23 9.14 -7.65
CA ASP A 189 -16.64 9.97 -6.58
C ASP A 189 -15.69 9.21 -5.65
N LYS A 190 -15.28 8.00 -6.00
CA LYS A 190 -14.37 7.20 -5.18
C LYS A 190 -12.97 7.80 -5.18
N VAL A 191 -12.30 7.70 -4.02
CA VAL A 191 -10.90 8.11 -3.85
C VAL A 191 -9.99 6.90 -3.81
N PHE A 192 -8.75 7.10 -4.24
CA PHE A 192 -7.71 6.08 -4.18
C PHE A 192 -6.97 6.19 -2.85
N VAL A 193 -7.23 5.27 -1.94
CA VAL A 193 -6.72 5.29 -0.56
C VAL A 193 -6.51 3.88 -0.04
N ASP A 194 -5.44 3.67 0.72
CA ASP A 194 -5.20 2.42 1.45
C ASP A 194 -5.96 2.38 2.79
N GLY A 195 -6.16 1.18 3.32
CA GLY A 195 -6.91 0.99 4.57
C GLY A 195 -6.27 1.66 5.79
N ASN A 196 -4.93 1.72 5.87
CA ASN A 196 -4.24 2.40 6.98
C ASN A 196 -4.51 3.91 6.96
N SER A 197 -4.44 4.54 5.78
CA SER A 197 -4.77 5.95 5.61
C SER A 197 -6.24 6.23 5.88
N ALA A 198 -7.13 5.35 5.45
CA ALA A 198 -8.56 5.45 5.70
C ALA A 198 -8.90 5.30 7.18
N ALA A 199 -8.30 4.32 7.88
CA ALA A 199 -8.45 4.14 9.32
C ALA A 199 -7.99 5.37 10.11
N ALA A 200 -6.83 5.94 9.73
CA ALA A 200 -6.31 7.16 10.34
C ALA A 200 -7.27 8.34 10.16
N LEU A 201 -7.84 8.49 8.97
CA LEU A 201 -8.85 9.53 8.71
C LEU A 201 -10.10 9.28 9.54
N GLY A 202 -10.55 8.03 9.67
CA GLY A 202 -11.64 7.62 10.54
C GLY A 202 -11.39 8.02 11.99
N CYS A 203 -10.18 7.79 12.52
CA CYS A 203 -9.80 8.25 13.87
C CYS A 203 -9.89 9.77 14.02
N VAL A 204 -9.48 10.55 13.00
CA VAL A 204 -9.62 12.01 13.03
C VAL A 204 -11.10 12.43 13.09
N TYR A 205 -11.93 11.85 12.24
CA TYR A 205 -13.37 12.14 12.21
C TYR A 205 -14.09 11.63 13.46
N GLY A 206 -13.67 10.49 14.00
CA GLY A 206 -14.13 9.97 15.29
C GLY A 206 -13.67 10.78 16.49
N GLY A 207 -12.92 11.86 16.29
CA GLY A 207 -12.55 12.79 17.35
C GLY A 207 -11.28 12.43 18.12
N ALA A 208 -10.46 11.49 17.64
CA ALA A 208 -9.19 11.17 18.29
C ALA A 208 -8.27 12.40 18.38
N THR A 209 -7.70 12.60 19.56
CA THR A 209 -6.75 13.67 19.85
C THR A 209 -5.37 13.14 20.24
N VAL A 210 -5.27 11.86 20.62
CA VAL A 210 -4.00 11.23 21.00
C VAL A 210 -3.79 9.97 20.18
N CYS A 211 -2.62 9.90 19.54
CA CYS A 211 -2.09 8.70 18.90
C CYS A 211 -0.74 8.36 19.53
N ALA A 212 -0.63 7.18 20.14
CA ALA A 212 0.67 6.67 20.56
C ALA A 212 0.97 5.37 19.80
N TRP A 213 2.17 5.24 19.28
CA TRP A 213 2.49 4.16 18.35
C TRP A 213 3.97 3.74 18.42
N TYR A 214 4.26 2.53 17.97
CA TYR A 214 5.60 2.04 17.72
C TYR A 214 5.69 1.48 16.31
N PRO A 215 6.79 1.70 15.56
CA PRO A 215 6.92 1.25 14.19
C PRO A 215 6.88 -0.27 14.07
N ILE A 216 5.84 -0.81 13.43
CA ILE A 216 5.69 -2.23 13.13
C ILE A 216 4.93 -2.43 11.81
N THR A 217 5.49 -3.21 10.88
CA THR A 217 4.82 -3.58 9.63
C THR A 217 3.66 -4.54 9.94
N PRO A 218 2.48 -4.40 9.31
CA PRO A 218 2.11 -3.45 8.26
C PRO A 218 1.38 -2.20 8.74
N SER A 219 1.26 -1.96 10.05
CA SER A 219 0.67 -0.70 10.56
C SER A 219 1.56 0.52 10.25
N THR A 220 2.84 0.28 9.90
CA THR A 220 3.80 1.29 9.43
C THR A 220 4.46 0.82 8.14
N SER A 221 4.63 1.71 7.17
CA SER A 221 5.31 1.39 5.91
C SER A 221 6.83 1.43 6.07
N LEU A 222 7.53 0.45 5.51
CA LEU A 222 9.00 0.44 5.41
C LEU A 222 9.55 1.47 4.40
N ALA A 223 8.69 2.15 3.66
CA ALA A 223 9.07 3.13 2.62
C ALA A 223 9.25 4.56 3.13
N ALA A 224 9.19 4.80 4.43
CA ALA A 224 9.21 6.13 5.06
C ALA A 224 10.49 6.95 4.88
N GLN A 225 11.44 6.56 4.04
CA GLN A 225 12.69 7.31 3.88
C GLN A 225 12.77 8.27 2.70
N ALA A 226 11.80 8.35 1.82
CA ALA A 226 11.94 9.18 0.61
C ALA A 226 10.77 10.08 0.20
N ASP A 227 9.52 9.80 0.59
CA ASP A 227 8.40 10.66 0.17
C ASP A 227 7.25 10.63 1.18
N TRP A 228 7.05 11.74 1.87
CA TRP A 228 5.99 11.97 2.87
C TRP A 228 4.55 11.75 2.35
N LEU A 229 4.40 11.61 1.04
CA LEU A 229 3.11 11.48 0.35
C LEU A 229 2.65 10.02 0.15
N GLN A 230 3.51 9.03 0.40
CA GLN A 230 3.26 7.61 0.05
C GLN A 230 3.39 6.64 1.24
N SER A 231 3.37 7.11 2.46
CA SER A 231 3.42 6.23 3.62
C SER A 231 2.04 5.68 3.95
N SER A 232 1.88 4.36 3.86
CA SER A 232 0.69 3.62 4.27
C SER A 232 0.66 3.33 5.79
N SER A 233 1.24 4.21 6.59
CA SER A 233 1.23 4.09 8.06
C SER A 233 0.00 4.78 8.65
N VAL A 234 -0.71 4.09 9.54
CA VAL A 234 -1.83 4.68 10.29
C VAL A 234 -1.39 5.95 11.05
N ALA A 235 -0.27 5.87 11.77
CA ALA A 235 0.22 7.01 12.56
C ALA A 235 0.66 8.19 11.69
N GLU A 236 1.39 7.94 10.60
CA GLU A 236 1.84 9.00 9.69
C GLU A 236 0.67 9.62 8.90
N ALA A 237 -0.31 8.83 8.52
CA ALA A 237 -1.54 9.34 7.92
C ALA A 237 -2.31 10.21 8.93
N PHE A 238 -2.39 9.78 10.19
CA PHE A 238 -3.01 10.58 11.26
C PHE A 238 -2.27 11.91 11.46
N ILE A 239 -0.93 11.93 11.42
CA ILE A 239 -0.14 13.18 11.46
C ILE A 239 -0.55 14.12 10.33
N ARG A 240 -0.58 13.63 9.09
CA ARG A 240 -0.92 14.43 7.91
C ARG A 240 -2.32 15.05 8.00
N TYR A 241 -3.28 14.27 8.47
CA TYR A 241 -4.68 14.75 8.59
C TYR A 241 -4.84 15.72 9.75
N THR A 242 -4.27 15.45 10.91
CA THR A 242 -4.39 16.31 12.10
C THR A 242 -3.70 17.66 11.91
N GLN A 243 -2.55 17.70 11.23
CA GLN A 243 -1.88 18.96 10.88
C GLN A 243 -2.75 19.90 10.04
N LYS A 244 -3.70 19.38 9.29
CA LYS A 244 -4.63 20.16 8.47
C LYS A 244 -5.95 20.46 9.18
N LEU A 245 -6.46 19.49 9.95
CA LEU A 245 -7.82 19.52 10.48
C LEU A 245 -7.90 19.85 11.96
N ARG A 246 -6.81 19.71 12.72
CA ARG A 246 -6.75 19.86 14.18
C ARG A 246 -5.79 20.94 14.66
N VAL A 247 -5.64 21.99 13.87
CA VAL A 247 -4.90 23.20 14.24
C VAL A 247 -5.88 24.35 14.36
N ASP A 248 -5.82 25.07 15.46
CA ASP A 248 -6.65 26.24 15.67
C ASP A 248 -6.24 27.36 14.68
N PRO A 249 -7.13 27.79 13.78
CA PRO A 249 -6.77 28.74 12.74
C PRO A 249 -6.45 30.14 13.28
N ALA A 250 -6.93 30.49 14.46
CA ALA A 250 -6.69 31.81 15.06
C ALA A 250 -5.39 31.88 15.87
N THR A 251 -5.03 30.78 16.55
CA THR A 251 -3.89 30.75 17.46
C THR A 251 -2.71 29.92 16.96
N GLY A 252 -2.92 29.06 15.94
CA GLY A 252 -1.95 28.08 15.47
C GLY A 252 -1.70 26.94 16.47
N GLN A 253 -2.47 26.85 17.55
CA GLN A 253 -2.30 25.79 18.54
C GLN A 253 -2.72 24.43 18.00
N HIS A 254 -1.89 23.43 18.27
CA HIS A 254 -2.19 22.04 17.96
C HIS A 254 -3.15 21.47 19.00
N ARG A 255 -4.24 20.84 18.53
CA ARG A 255 -5.25 20.18 19.39
C ARG A 255 -5.13 18.66 19.27
N TYR A 256 -3.90 18.16 19.27
CA TYR A 256 -3.59 16.74 19.21
C TYR A 256 -2.20 16.47 19.79
N ALA A 257 -1.97 15.23 20.22
CA ALA A 257 -0.67 14.71 20.62
C ALA A 257 -0.38 13.42 19.86
N ILE A 258 0.81 13.33 19.29
CA ILE A 258 1.28 12.12 18.60
C ILE A 258 2.62 11.75 19.19
N VAL A 259 2.71 10.53 19.73
CA VAL A 259 3.88 10.04 20.45
C VAL A 259 4.36 8.75 19.79
N GLN A 260 5.55 8.78 19.23
CA GLN A 260 6.27 7.55 18.92
C GLN A 260 6.91 7.05 20.21
N ALA A 261 6.39 5.94 20.71
CA ALA A 261 6.87 5.34 21.95
C ALA A 261 8.12 4.48 21.72
N GLU A 262 8.71 3.97 22.80
CA GLU A 262 9.89 3.11 22.75
C GLU A 262 9.56 1.67 22.31
N ASP A 263 8.35 1.22 22.63
CA ASP A 263 7.80 -0.08 22.26
C ASP A 263 6.26 -0.07 22.24
N GLU A 264 5.68 -1.21 21.93
CA GLU A 264 4.22 -1.38 21.88
C GLU A 264 3.60 -1.30 23.28
N LEU A 265 4.31 -1.76 24.32
CA LEU A 265 3.86 -1.71 25.72
C LEU A 265 3.72 -0.24 26.17
N ALA A 266 4.73 0.58 25.90
CA ALA A 266 4.69 2.00 26.18
C ALA A 266 3.58 2.71 25.38
N SER A 267 3.38 2.31 24.11
CA SER A 267 2.33 2.88 23.25
C SER A 267 0.95 2.69 23.85
N ILE A 268 0.58 1.47 24.22
CA ILE A 268 -0.73 1.20 24.83
C ILE A 268 -0.87 1.85 26.23
N GLY A 269 0.22 1.90 27.01
CA GLY A 269 0.23 2.60 28.30
C GLY A 269 -0.10 4.09 28.16
N ILE A 270 0.45 4.77 27.13
CA ILE A 270 0.12 6.16 26.82
C ILE A 270 -1.35 6.31 26.40
N VAL A 271 -1.87 5.39 25.57
CA VAL A 271 -3.28 5.40 25.15
C VAL A 271 -4.22 5.26 26.36
N VAL A 272 -3.94 4.30 27.24
CA VAL A 272 -4.73 4.06 28.46
C VAL A 272 -4.65 5.28 29.38
N GLY A 273 -3.47 5.85 29.61
CA GLY A 273 -3.30 7.07 30.40
C GLY A 273 -4.03 8.29 29.82
N ALA A 274 -4.05 8.44 28.49
CA ALA A 274 -4.78 9.49 27.81
C ALA A 274 -6.31 9.28 27.94
N GLY A 275 -6.79 8.04 27.73
CA GLY A 275 -8.19 7.67 27.91
C GLY A 275 -8.68 7.89 29.35
N TRP A 276 -7.85 7.55 30.34
CA TRP A 276 -8.13 7.84 31.76
C TRP A 276 -8.41 9.34 32.03
N ASN A 277 -7.71 10.21 31.29
CA ASN A 277 -7.91 11.67 31.39
C ASN A 277 -8.96 12.23 30.42
N GLY A 278 -9.76 11.36 29.78
CA GLY A 278 -10.87 11.75 28.92
C GLY A 278 -10.51 12.10 27.49
N ALA A 279 -9.30 11.76 27.03
CA ALA A 279 -8.94 11.94 25.64
C ALA A 279 -9.38 10.74 24.78
N ARG A 280 -9.92 10.97 23.60
CA ARG A 280 -10.08 9.93 22.58
C ARG A 280 -8.70 9.56 22.05
N SER A 281 -8.27 8.34 22.32
CA SER A 281 -6.91 7.87 22.06
C SER A 281 -6.89 6.51 21.38
N PHE A 282 -5.87 6.31 20.56
CA PHE A 282 -5.67 5.03 19.87
C PHE A 282 -4.19 4.70 19.66
N THR A 283 -3.93 3.42 19.43
CA THR A 283 -2.66 2.92 18.89
C THR A 283 -2.90 2.06 17.66
N ALA A 284 -1.90 1.99 16.80
CA ALA A 284 -1.88 1.07 15.66
C ALA A 284 -0.70 0.11 15.79
N THR A 285 -0.96 -1.18 15.63
CA THR A 285 0.02 -2.24 15.80
C THR A 285 -0.25 -3.43 14.89
N SER A 286 0.39 -4.54 15.16
CA SER A 286 0.22 -5.84 14.50
C SER A 286 0.33 -6.95 15.54
N GLY A 287 0.11 -8.20 15.16
CA GLY A 287 0.04 -9.35 16.06
C GLY A 287 1.12 -9.44 17.15
N PRO A 288 2.43 -9.27 16.81
CA PRO A 288 3.47 -9.27 17.84
C PRO A 288 3.30 -8.16 18.89
N GLY A 289 2.85 -6.97 18.48
CA GLY A 289 2.56 -5.88 19.41
C GLY A 289 1.36 -6.18 20.31
N ILE A 290 0.32 -6.85 19.79
CA ILE A 290 -0.82 -7.29 20.60
C ILE A 290 -0.33 -8.18 21.77
N SER A 291 0.59 -9.09 21.52
CA SER A 291 1.18 -9.95 22.57
C SER A 291 1.84 -9.13 23.68
N LEU A 292 2.56 -8.07 23.33
CA LEU A 292 3.23 -7.17 24.28
C LEU A 292 2.25 -6.25 25.02
N MET A 293 1.13 -5.87 24.38
CA MET A 293 0.13 -4.96 24.93
C MET A 293 -0.83 -5.60 25.93
N THR A 294 -0.85 -6.92 26.06
CA THR A 294 -1.87 -7.70 26.76
C THR A 294 -2.12 -7.20 28.20
N GLU A 295 -1.08 -6.82 28.94
CA GLU A 295 -1.19 -6.35 30.32
C GLU A 295 -1.97 -5.04 30.40
N PHE A 296 -1.63 -4.04 29.60
CA PHE A 296 -2.36 -2.76 29.61
C PHE A 296 -3.75 -2.84 28.97
N ILE A 297 -3.98 -3.73 28.01
CA ILE A 297 -5.31 -4.04 27.51
C ILE A 297 -6.18 -4.58 28.63
N GLY A 298 -5.64 -5.48 29.46
CA GLY A 298 -6.31 -5.99 30.64
C GLY A 298 -6.60 -4.91 31.69
N LEU A 299 -5.63 -4.04 31.96
CA LEU A 299 -5.83 -2.90 32.85
C LEU A 299 -6.98 -2.00 32.34
N ALA A 300 -6.99 -1.68 31.05
CA ALA A 300 -8.06 -0.86 30.47
C ALA A 300 -9.43 -1.52 30.60
N TYR A 301 -9.51 -2.83 30.39
CA TYR A 301 -10.75 -3.60 30.58
C TYR A 301 -11.25 -3.57 32.03
N PHE A 302 -10.39 -3.88 33.00
CA PHE A 302 -10.77 -3.92 34.41
C PHE A 302 -11.02 -2.53 35.02
N ALA A 303 -10.36 -1.50 34.54
CA ALA A 303 -10.52 -0.13 35.02
C ALA A 303 -11.56 0.67 34.21
N GLU A 304 -12.25 0.00 33.26
CA GLU A 304 -13.29 0.62 32.41
C GLU A 304 -12.79 1.87 31.65
N ILE A 305 -11.59 1.75 31.04
CA ILE A 305 -10.95 2.85 30.33
C ILE A 305 -11.16 2.67 28.83
N PRO A 306 -11.75 3.68 28.14
CA PRO A 306 -11.84 3.67 26.68
C PRO A 306 -10.46 3.67 26.01
N ALA A 307 -10.24 2.74 25.11
CA ALA A 307 -9.03 2.66 24.29
C ALA A 307 -9.34 2.02 22.94
N VAL A 308 -8.69 2.46 21.87
CA VAL A 308 -8.83 1.85 20.55
C VAL A 308 -7.48 1.29 20.09
N VAL A 309 -7.51 0.04 19.64
CA VAL A 309 -6.34 -0.64 19.07
C VAL A 309 -6.65 -1.02 17.61
N ILE A 310 -5.92 -0.45 16.67
CA ILE A 310 -5.99 -0.85 15.27
C ILE A 310 -4.95 -1.94 15.05
N ASN A 311 -5.40 -3.19 14.92
CA ASN A 311 -4.54 -4.34 14.63
C ASN A 311 -4.52 -4.61 13.13
N VAL A 312 -3.43 -4.21 12.47
CA VAL A 312 -3.19 -4.53 11.05
C VAL A 312 -2.51 -5.90 11.01
N GLN A 313 -3.30 -6.96 10.87
CA GLN A 313 -2.90 -8.34 11.07
C GLN A 313 -1.85 -8.82 10.05
N ARG A 314 -0.94 -9.62 10.53
CA ARG A 314 0.09 -10.29 9.74
C ARG A 314 0.49 -11.62 10.36
N GLY A 315 1.28 -12.43 9.63
CA GLY A 315 1.85 -13.65 10.17
C GLY A 315 2.77 -13.40 11.37
N GLY A 316 2.44 -13.98 12.51
CA GLY A 316 3.20 -13.97 13.76
C GLY A 316 3.65 -15.37 14.16
N PRO A 317 4.21 -15.60 15.36
CA PRO A 317 4.58 -14.62 16.41
C PRO A 317 5.92 -13.92 16.16
N SER A 318 6.26 -12.96 17.02
CA SER A 318 7.52 -12.19 16.99
C SER A 318 7.79 -11.56 15.63
N THR A 319 8.98 -11.72 15.04
CA THR A 319 9.25 -11.25 13.68
C THR A 319 8.29 -11.86 12.67
N GLY A 320 8.00 -13.16 12.80
CA GLY A 320 7.02 -13.87 11.98
C GLY A 320 7.20 -13.64 10.47
N MET A 321 6.09 -13.38 9.79
CA MET A 321 6.06 -13.06 8.37
C MET A 321 5.44 -11.66 8.16
N PRO A 322 6.19 -10.57 8.42
CA PRO A 322 5.65 -9.21 8.51
C PRO A 322 5.06 -8.66 7.20
N THR A 323 5.28 -9.32 6.08
CA THR A 323 4.75 -8.92 4.77
C THR A 323 3.82 -9.98 4.16
N ARG A 324 3.22 -10.82 5.00
CA ARG A 324 2.23 -11.82 4.59
C ARG A 324 0.97 -11.67 5.44
N THR A 325 -0.16 -11.58 4.78
CA THR A 325 -1.48 -11.53 5.41
C THR A 325 -1.76 -12.83 6.15
N GLN A 326 -2.18 -12.70 7.40
CA GLN A 326 -2.63 -13.82 8.22
C GLN A 326 -3.54 -13.29 9.33
N GLN A 327 -4.68 -13.93 9.54
CA GLN A 327 -5.63 -13.61 10.62
C GLN A 327 -5.43 -14.53 11.83
N ALA A 328 -4.19 -14.59 12.35
CA ALA A 328 -3.84 -15.46 13.49
C ALA A 328 -4.16 -14.81 14.84
N ASP A 329 -4.48 -13.52 14.89
CA ASP A 329 -4.58 -12.74 16.12
C ASP A 329 -6.01 -12.65 16.67
N VAL A 330 -7.01 -13.18 15.97
CA VAL A 330 -8.43 -13.00 16.31
C VAL A 330 -8.73 -13.49 17.74
N LEU A 331 -8.34 -14.69 18.09
CA LEU A 331 -8.55 -15.22 19.45
C LEU A 331 -7.70 -14.48 20.49
N ALA A 332 -6.46 -14.11 20.14
CA ALA A 332 -5.59 -13.34 21.02
C ALA A 332 -6.18 -12.00 21.37
N CYS A 333 -6.78 -11.29 20.39
CA CYS A 333 -7.47 -10.03 20.63
C CYS A 333 -8.79 -10.22 21.39
N ALA A 334 -9.58 -11.23 21.01
CA ALA A 334 -10.90 -11.47 21.59
C ALA A 334 -10.86 -11.77 23.10
N TYR A 335 -9.77 -12.41 23.55
CA TYR A 335 -9.63 -12.89 24.93
C TYR A 335 -8.33 -12.39 25.59
N ALA A 336 -7.78 -11.27 25.13
CA ALA A 336 -6.56 -10.72 25.71
C ALA A 336 -6.71 -10.44 27.21
N SER A 337 -5.69 -10.79 28.00
CA SER A 337 -5.60 -10.61 29.46
C SER A 337 -6.25 -11.72 30.29
N HIS A 338 -6.66 -11.41 31.49
CA HIS A 338 -7.06 -12.35 32.54
C HIS A 338 -8.58 -12.41 32.73
N GLY A 339 -9.02 -13.49 33.39
CA GLY A 339 -10.42 -13.64 33.79
C GLY A 339 -11.34 -13.95 32.61
N ASP A 340 -12.46 -13.27 32.56
CA ASP A 340 -13.53 -13.43 31.58
C ASP A 340 -13.56 -12.34 30.53
N THR A 341 -12.41 -11.73 30.24
CA THR A 341 -12.29 -10.68 29.22
C THR A 341 -12.84 -11.14 27.88
N ARG A 342 -13.66 -10.28 27.26
CA ARG A 342 -14.21 -10.44 25.92
C ARG A 342 -14.23 -9.09 25.24
N HIS A 343 -13.30 -8.88 24.35
CA HIS A 343 -13.19 -7.59 23.65
C HIS A 343 -14.08 -7.53 22.43
N VAL A 344 -14.50 -6.32 22.06
CA VAL A 344 -15.22 -6.04 20.82
C VAL A 344 -14.21 -5.98 19.67
N LEU A 345 -14.44 -6.76 18.63
CA LEU A 345 -13.62 -6.78 17.43
C LEU A 345 -14.45 -6.31 16.23
N LEU A 346 -13.96 -5.31 15.51
CA LEU A 346 -14.55 -4.78 14.29
C LEU A 346 -13.69 -5.21 13.09
N PHE A 347 -14.30 -5.82 12.08
CA PHE A 347 -13.61 -6.39 10.93
C PHE A 347 -13.95 -5.62 9.65
N PRO A 348 -13.18 -4.61 9.26
CA PRO A 348 -13.39 -3.94 7.98
C PRO A 348 -13.04 -4.86 6.81
N GLU A 349 -13.85 -4.85 5.75
CA GLU A 349 -13.60 -5.61 4.52
C GLU A 349 -12.82 -4.80 3.46
N ASP A 350 -12.83 -3.48 3.56
CA ASP A 350 -12.19 -2.57 2.61
C ASP A 350 -11.73 -1.24 3.26
N PRO A 351 -11.07 -0.35 2.52
CA PRO A 351 -10.67 0.95 3.04
C PRO A 351 -11.84 1.84 3.50
N TYR A 352 -13.02 1.72 2.90
CA TYR A 352 -14.19 2.49 3.33
C TYR A 352 -14.63 2.07 4.74
N GLU A 353 -14.74 0.77 4.98
CA GLU A 353 -15.05 0.25 6.31
C GLU A 353 -13.92 0.50 7.31
N CYS A 354 -12.64 0.54 6.87
CA CYS A 354 -11.55 0.99 7.74
C CYS A 354 -11.79 2.40 8.27
N PHE A 355 -12.29 3.31 7.44
CA PHE A 355 -12.66 4.66 7.86
C PHE A 355 -13.85 4.65 8.83
N GLU A 356 -14.95 4.01 8.46
CA GLU A 356 -16.18 4.01 9.27
C GLU A 356 -15.97 3.32 10.62
N MET A 357 -15.40 2.12 10.63
CA MET A 357 -15.20 1.33 11.85
C MET A 357 -14.17 1.96 12.78
N SER A 358 -13.16 2.67 12.26
CA SER A 358 -12.22 3.39 13.11
C SER A 358 -12.87 4.60 13.81
N ALA A 359 -13.77 5.29 13.12
CA ALA A 359 -14.58 6.35 13.76
C ALA A 359 -15.55 5.77 14.79
N GLN A 360 -16.25 4.70 14.45
CA GLN A 360 -17.19 4.02 15.35
C GLN A 360 -16.49 3.39 16.57
N ALA A 361 -15.27 2.89 16.41
CA ALA A 361 -14.51 2.27 17.50
C ALA A 361 -14.30 3.25 18.67
N LEU A 362 -14.04 4.52 18.39
CA LEU A 362 -13.89 5.56 19.42
C LEU A 362 -15.20 5.83 20.17
N ASP A 363 -16.31 5.88 19.44
CA ASP A 363 -17.64 6.03 20.05
C ASP A 363 -18.03 4.80 20.89
N LEU A 364 -17.75 3.59 20.38
CA LEU A 364 -18.02 2.35 21.10
C LEU A 364 -17.15 2.23 22.36
N ALA A 365 -15.88 2.60 22.29
CA ALA A 365 -14.98 2.56 23.45
C ALA A 365 -15.51 3.43 24.59
N GLU A 366 -15.96 4.65 24.30
CA GLU A 366 -16.56 5.54 25.30
C GLU A 366 -17.94 5.07 25.80
N ARG A 367 -18.77 4.54 24.89
CA ARG A 367 -20.13 4.08 25.29
C ARG A 367 -20.08 2.81 26.13
N LEU A 368 -19.14 1.92 25.84
CA LEU A 368 -19.01 0.63 26.52
C LEU A 368 -17.97 0.65 27.65
N GLN A 369 -17.17 1.73 27.74
CA GLN A 369 -16.07 1.87 28.69
C GLN A 369 -15.12 0.68 28.67
N THR A 370 -14.59 0.36 27.48
CA THR A 370 -13.78 -0.83 27.26
C THR A 370 -12.85 -0.66 26.04
N PRO A 371 -11.76 -1.42 25.97
CA PRO A 371 -10.96 -1.48 24.73
C PRO A 371 -11.75 -2.02 23.55
N ILE A 372 -11.60 -1.38 22.38
CA ILE A 372 -12.16 -1.81 21.10
C ILE A 372 -11.03 -2.08 20.10
N PHE A 373 -11.14 -3.15 19.35
CA PHE A 373 -10.18 -3.52 18.31
C PHE A 373 -10.76 -3.30 16.91
N VAL A 374 -10.01 -2.64 16.04
CA VAL A 374 -10.25 -2.63 14.61
C VAL A 374 -9.27 -3.63 13.96
N MET A 375 -9.82 -4.71 13.43
CA MET A 375 -9.08 -5.88 12.94
C MET A 375 -8.91 -5.80 11.42
N SER A 376 -8.04 -4.90 10.97
CA SER A 376 -7.61 -4.84 9.58
C SER A 376 -6.54 -5.91 9.30
N ASP A 377 -6.02 -5.95 8.10
CA ASP A 377 -4.90 -6.82 7.74
C ASP A 377 -3.95 -6.12 6.75
N LEU A 378 -2.85 -6.80 6.40
CA LEU A 378 -1.84 -6.28 5.50
C LEU A 378 -2.41 -5.95 4.10
N ASP A 379 -3.29 -6.79 3.57
CA ASP A 379 -3.81 -6.58 2.22
C ASP A 379 -4.75 -5.38 2.16
N ILE A 380 -5.61 -5.20 3.16
CA ILE A 380 -6.49 -4.03 3.26
C ILE A 380 -5.67 -2.80 3.65
N GLY A 381 -4.80 -2.93 4.64
CA GLY A 381 -4.06 -1.82 5.23
C GLY A 381 -3.06 -1.15 4.29
N MET A 382 -2.39 -1.91 3.43
CA MET A 382 -1.28 -1.41 2.60
C MET A 382 -1.60 -1.32 1.11
N ASN A 383 -2.79 -1.75 0.66
CA ASN A 383 -3.19 -1.69 -0.74
C ASN A 383 -4.42 -0.79 -0.92
N GLN A 384 -4.50 -0.23 -2.14
CA GLN A 384 -5.52 0.77 -2.50
C GLN A 384 -6.62 0.14 -3.35
#